data_47050689e5d91b0aa698d24e0e641d2e
#
_entry.id   47050689e5d91b0aa698d24e0e641d2e
#
_cell.length_a   1.000
_cell.length_b   1.000
_cell.length_c   1.000
_cell.angle_alpha   90.00
_cell.angle_beta   90.00
_cell.angle_gamma   90.00
#
_symmetry.space_group_name_H-M   'P 1'
#
loop_
_entity.id
_entity.type
_entity.pdbx_description
1 polymer ?
#
loop_
_entity_poly.entity_id
_entity_poly.type
_entity_poly.pdbx_seq_one_letter_code
_entity_poly.pdbx_strand_id
1 'polypeptide(L)'
;METGRQYSMPSNLNNPILTEQSVLLLEDGFCFCSPEEKAFYPFSDFGVTPEDGIAEFLHQKSIVDDCQLVLFNSPSILIPSLNYDAKLVSNYWEPYASLAPTSELKSSNSTNGLVRFIYPQTKAISQKLPWINKIPAYALLYDRIIEYSQQDFNKQIYVHLFAGFFDLFITQGTRIIMANRFPHLNEEDFMYYLFYAAEQLQLSENSVKIYFLGEFDSFASYYEGVKNFQNDLHFMETSVSHLPISQDPVPFWNA
;
A
#
# COMPACT_ATOMS: atom_id res chain seq x y z
N MET A 1 -22.93 34.55 -21.10
CA MET A 1 -21.47 34.50 -20.94
C MET A 1 -21.18 34.19 -19.47
N GLU A 2 -21.05 32.92 -19.15
CA GLU A 2 -20.69 32.49 -17.80
C GLU A 2 -19.19 32.26 -17.78
N THR A 3 -18.51 33.04 -16.97
CA THR A 3 -17.08 32.91 -16.71
C THR A 3 -16.85 31.77 -15.80
N GLY A 4 -16.41 30.63 -16.34
CA GLY A 4 -15.94 29.48 -15.58
C GLY A 4 -14.78 29.89 -14.67
N ARG A 5 -14.96 29.74 -13.36
CA ARG A 5 -13.88 29.86 -12.38
C ARG A 5 -12.92 28.70 -12.61
N GLN A 6 -11.76 28.94 -13.15
CA GLN A 6 -10.62 28.03 -13.08
C GLN A 6 -10.19 27.96 -11.62
N TYR A 7 -10.42 26.81 -11.00
CA TYR A 7 -9.75 26.46 -9.76
C TYR A 7 -8.31 26.05 -10.13
N SER A 8 -7.38 26.97 -10.01
CA SER A 8 -5.97 26.62 -9.95
C SER A 8 -5.73 25.94 -8.58
N MET A 9 -5.45 24.66 -8.61
CA MET A 9 -4.92 23.97 -7.41
C MET A 9 -3.60 24.64 -7.02
N PRO A 10 -3.37 24.88 -5.71
CA PRO A 10 -2.09 25.39 -5.27
C PRO A 10 -1.01 24.37 -5.61
N SER A 11 0.00 24.80 -6.32
CA SER A 11 1.18 24.02 -6.74
C SER A 11 2.15 23.65 -5.61
N ASN A 12 1.68 23.67 -4.37
CA ASN A 12 2.40 23.23 -3.16
C ASN A 12 1.59 22.16 -2.44
N LEU A 13 1.21 21.10 -3.14
CA LEU A 13 1.07 19.82 -2.48
C LEU A 13 2.51 19.37 -2.15
N ASN A 14 2.94 19.69 -0.94
CA ASN A 14 3.97 18.94 -0.28
C ASN A 14 3.43 17.49 -0.30
N ASN A 15 3.88 16.68 -1.26
CA ASN A 15 3.85 15.26 -1.11
C ASN A 15 4.27 15.00 0.33
N PRO A 16 3.59 14.16 1.11
CA PRO A 16 4.20 13.58 2.29
C PRO A 16 5.35 12.79 1.74
N ILE A 17 6.40 13.51 1.61
CA ILE A 17 7.65 13.11 1.07
C ILE A 17 7.94 11.82 1.77
N LEU A 18 8.00 10.77 1.02
CA LEU A 18 8.84 9.66 1.38
C LEU A 18 10.14 10.31 1.82
N THR A 19 10.41 10.24 3.08
CA THR A 19 11.69 10.67 3.61
C THR A 19 12.74 10.00 2.72
N GLU A 20 13.86 10.63 2.47
CA GLU A 20 14.90 10.05 1.61
C GLU A 20 15.28 8.63 2.05
N GLN A 21 14.87 8.26 3.27
CA GLN A 21 15.15 6.97 3.89
C GLN A 21 13.86 6.33 4.43
N SER A 22 13.66 5.05 4.16
CA SER A 22 12.53 4.29 4.66
C SER A 22 12.93 2.86 5.06
N VAL A 23 12.27 2.35 6.08
CA VAL A 23 12.32 0.95 6.49
C VAL A 23 10.96 0.32 6.20
N LEU A 24 10.96 -0.70 5.37
CA LEU A 24 9.79 -1.50 5.05
C LEU A 24 9.75 -2.71 5.94
N LEU A 25 8.84 -2.76 6.89
CA LEU A 25 8.67 -3.89 7.81
C LEU A 25 7.88 -5.01 7.13
N LEU A 26 8.51 -6.16 6.98
CA LEU A 26 7.97 -7.41 6.45
C LEU A 26 7.79 -8.44 7.57
N GLU A 27 7.35 -9.64 7.23
CA GLU A 27 7.11 -10.71 8.20
C GLU A 27 8.43 -11.31 8.72
N ASP A 28 9.39 -11.54 7.83
CA ASP A 28 10.64 -12.26 8.07
C ASP A 28 11.88 -11.36 8.15
N GLY A 29 11.71 -10.06 7.90
CA GLY A 29 12.79 -9.09 7.88
C GLY A 29 12.32 -7.67 7.63
N PHE A 30 13.22 -6.83 7.21
CA PHE A 30 12.91 -5.48 6.73
C PHE A 30 13.78 -5.09 5.56
N CYS A 31 13.22 -4.30 4.64
CA CYS A 31 13.99 -3.65 3.60
C CYS A 31 14.34 -2.23 4.07
N PHE A 32 15.60 -1.86 3.96
CA PHE A 32 16.04 -0.49 4.06
C PHE A 32 16.15 0.12 2.68
N CYS A 33 15.58 1.27 2.48
CA CYS A 33 15.59 2.00 1.23
C CYS A 33 16.11 3.42 1.45
N SER A 34 17.11 3.80 0.68
CA SER A 34 17.63 5.16 0.54
C SER A 34 18.01 5.40 -0.92
N PRO A 35 18.36 6.64 -1.33
CA PRO A 35 18.88 6.90 -2.68
C PRO A 35 20.13 6.09 -3.03
N GLU A 36 20.90 5.70 -2.04
CA GLU A 36 22.20 5.05 -2.20
C GLU A 36 22.15 3.55 -1.95
N GLU A 37 21.17 3.07 -1.18
CA GLU A 37 21.11 1.68 -0.73
C GLU A 37 19.68 1.17 -0.74
N LYS A 38 19.51 -0.05 -1.28
CA LYS A 38 18.29 -0.84 -1.13
C LYS A 38 18.71 -2.26 -0.77
N ALA A 39 18.38 -2.71 0.43
CA ALA A 39 18.80 -4.01 0.91
C ALA A 39 17.75 -4.61 1.86
N PHE A 40 17.61 -5.94 1.77
CA PHE A 40 16.81 -6.72 2.69
C PHE A 40 17.69 -7.23 3.83
N TYR A 41 17.16 -7.18 5.04
CA TYR A 41 17.80 -7.61 6.28
C TYR A 41 16.86 -8.59 7.00
N PRO A 42 17.18 -9.90 6.99
CA PRO A 42 16.35 -10.90 7.67
C PRO A 42 16.49 -10.77 9.19
N PHE A 43 15.39 -10.95 9.91
CA PHE A 43 15.43 -10.89 11.38
C PHE A 43 16.31 -11.96 12.01
N SER A 44 16.55 -13.06 11.33
CA SER A 44 17.48 -14.11 11.77
C SER A 44 18.90 -13.62 12.04
N ASP A 45 19.33 -12.56 11.35
CA ASP A 45 20.68 -12.00 11.46
C ASP A 45 20.90 -11.21 12.74
N PHE A 46 19.82 -10.75 13.37
CA PHE A 46 19.89 -9.91 14.57
C PHE A 46 19.78 -10.71 15.87
N GLY A 47 19.14 -11.89 15.87
CA GLY A 47 18.97 -12.73 17.06
C GLY A 47 18.13 -12.12 18.18
N VAL A 48 17.35 -11.06 17.87
CA VAL A 48 16.54 -10.25 18.80
C VAL A 48 15.14 -10.08 18.22
N THR A 49 14.27 -9.33 18.90
CA THR A 49 12.94 -9.04 18.35
C THR A 49 13.04 -8.16 17.08
N PRO A 50 12.06 -8.23 16.17
CA PRO A 50 12.03 -7.40 14.96
C PRO A 50 12.26 -5.91 15.25
N GLU A 51 11.61 -5.38 16.27
CA GLU A 51 11.69 -3.99 16.65
C GLU A 51 13.09 -3.60 17.19
N ASP A 52 13.72 -4.50 17.95
CA ASP A 52 15.08 -4.29 18.44
C ASP A 52 16.09 -4.36 17.29
N GLY A 53 15.91 -5.30 16.35
CA GLY A 53 16.75 -5.42 15.14
C GLY A 53 16.71 -4.16 14.28
N ILE A 54 15.52 -3.61 14.03
CA ILE A 54 15.37 -2.34 13.31
C ILE A 54 16.01 -1.19 14.07
N ALA A 55 15.78 -1.09 15.39
CA ALA A 55 16.37 -0.04 16.21
C ALA A 55 17.90 -0.09 16.21
N GLU A 56 18.47 -1.29 16.34
CA GLU A 56 19.92 -1.51 16.28
C GLU A 56 20.50 -1.13 14.92
N PHE A 57 19.87 -1.56 13.84
CA PHE A 57 20.26 -1.22 12.46
C PHE A 57 20.29 0.30 12.24
N LEU A 58 19.20 0.99 12.59
CA LEU A 58 19.10 2.44 12.42
C LEU A 58 20.14 3.19 13.27
N HIS A 59 20.40 2.69 14.47
CA HIS A 59 21.45 3.25 15.32
C HIS A 59 22.85 3.06 14.70
N GLN A 60 23.16 1.88 14.18
CA GLN A 60 24.44 1.59 13.51
C GLN A 60 24.65 2.46 12.26
N LYS A 61 23.59 2.73 11.52
CA LYS A 61 23.61 3.64 10.34
C LYS A 61 23.58 5.13 10.73
N SER A 62 23.48 5.46 12.03
CA SER A 62 23.33 6.83 12.52
C SER A 62 22.11 7.56 11.98
N ILE A 63 21.04 6.82 11.69
CA ILE A 63 19.77 7.34 11.18
C ILE A 63 18.91 7.71 12.38
N VAL A 64 18.76 9.01 12.64
CA VAL A 64 18.03 9.52 13.81
C VAL A 64 16.78 10.30 13.40
N ASP A 65 16.84 11.01 12.27
CA ASP A 65 15.78 11.85 11.76
C ASP A 65 15.50 11.50 10.29
N ASP A 66 14.31 11.87 9.81
CA ASP A 66 13.88 11.72 8.40
C ASP A 66 13.80 10.27 7.86
N CYS A 67 13.63 9.29 8.74
CA CYS A 67 13.33 7.92 8.35
C CYS A 67 11.86 7.57 8.61
N GLN A 68 11.23 6.86 7.69
CA GLN A 68 9.85 6.40 7.80
C GLN A 68 9.79 4.87 7.95
N LEU A 69 9.00 4.39 8.89
CA LEU A 69 8.70 2.96 9.04
C LEU A 69 7.39 2.63 8.32
N VAL A 70 7.50 1.88 7.25
CA VAL A 70 6.36 1.41 6.46
C VAL A 70 5.93 0.04 6.95
N LEU A 71 4.70 -0.06 7.46
CA LEU A 71 4.11 -1.30 7.97
C LEU A 71 3.46 -2.06 6.81
N PHE A 72 4.22 -2.98 6.20
CA PHE A 72 3.79 -3.64 4.96
C PHE A 72 2.69 -4.67 5.20
N ASN A 73 2.87 -5.56 6.17
CA ASN A 73 1.92 -6.63 6.47
C ASN A 73 0.80 -6.22 7.42
N SER A 74 0.72 -4.94 7.78
CA SER A 74 -0.33 -4.45 8.66
C SER A 74 -1.66 -4.38 7.90
N PRO A 75 -2.69 -5.16 8.31
CA PRO A 75 -4.01 -5.00 7.73
C PRO A 75 -4.50 -3.59 7.98
N SER A 76 -5.17 -3.00 6.99
CA SER A 76 -5.62 -1.61 7.09
C SER A 76 -7.02 -1.48 6.52
N ILE A 77 -7.86 -0.68 7.16
CA ILE A 77 -9.17 -0.31 6.65
C ILE A 77 -9.20 1.16 6.28
N LEU A 78 -9.98 1.48 5.27
CA LEU A 78 -10.14 2.80 4.72
C LEU A 78 -11.52 3.34 5.10
N ILE A 79 -11.56 4.52 5.74
CA ILE A 79 -12.79 5.21 6.14
C ILE A 79 -12.81 6.57 5.44
N PRO A 80 -13.89 6.93 4.72
CA PRO A 80 -14.04 8.29 4.20
C PRO A 80 -13.93 9.32 5.33
N SER A 81 -13.13 10.38 5.13
CA SER A 81 -12.87 11.38 6.19
C SER A 81 -14.14 12.04 6.72
N LEU A 82 -15.16 12.19 5.86
CA LEU A 82 -16.47 12.72 6.26
C LEU A 82 -17.21 11.81 7.25
N ASN A 83 -16.93 10.52 7.26
CA ASN A 83 -17.59 9.53 8.11
C ASN A 83 -16.71 9.13 9.30
N TYR A 84 -15.50 9.70 9.41
CA TYR A 84 -14.57 9.35 10.46
C TYR A 84 -14.84 10.11 11.76
N ASP A 85 -15.01 9.36 12.85
CA ASP A 85 -15.01 9.88 14.22
C ASP A 85 -13.92 9.14 15.02
N ALA A 86 -12.97 9.90 15.58
CA ALA A 86 -11.88 9.35 16.38
C ALA A 86 -12.36 8.55 17.62
N LYS A 87 -13.56 8.82 18.13
CA LYS A 87 -14.15 8.07 19.24
C LYS A 87 -14.65 6.70 18.85
N LEU A 88 -14.88 6.47 17.55
CA LEU A 88 -15.45 5.23 17.01
C LEU A 88 -14.40 4.33 16.36
N VAL A 89 -13.11 4.60 16.52
CA VAL A 89 -12.01 3.81 15.89
C VAL A 89 -12.13 2.32 16.20
N SER A 90 -12.42 1.96 17.44
CA SER A 90 -12.62 0.56 17.84
C SER A 90 -13.84 -0.07 17.16
N ASN A 91 -14.92 0.69 16.97
CA ASN A 91 -16.13 0.19 16.29
C ASN A 91 -15.87 -0.07 14.80
N TYR A 92 -15.11 0.81 14.13
CA TYR A 92 -14.72 0.58 12.72
C TYR A 92 -13.87 -0.68 12.57
N TRP A 93 -13.03 -0.98 13.57
CA TRP A 93 -12.13 -2.13 13.55
C TRP A 93 -12.79 -3.44 14.03
N GLU A 94 -13.92 -3.39 14.73
CA GLU A 94 -14.57 -4.56 15.33
C GLU A 94 -14.70 -5.77 14.36
N PRO A 95 -15.14 -5.59 13.10
CA PRO A 95 -15.23 -6.70 12.15
C PRO A 95 -13.88 -7.37 11.82
N TYR A 96 -12.78 -6.68 12.08
CA TYR A 96 -11.42 -7.07 11.77
C TYR A 96 -10.59 -7.42 13.02
N ALA A 97 -11.20 -7.44 14.20
CA ALA A 97 -10.50 -7.57 15.48
C ALA A 97 -9.67 -8.87 15.59
N SER A 98 -10.10 -9.93 14.92
CA SER A 98 -9.36 -11.22 14.88
C SER A 98 -8.01 -11.13 14.18
N LEU A 99 -7.80 -10.15 13.30
CA LEU A 99 -6.56 -9.99 12.54
C LEU A 99 -5.39 -9.46 13.40
N ALA A 100 -5.69 -8.75 14.49
CA ALA A 100 -4.65 -8.18 15.35
C ALA A 100 -5.18 -7.92 16.79
N PRO A 101 -5.43 -8.98 17.58
CA PRO A 101 -6.17 -8.88 18.83
C PRO A 101 -5.45 -8.12 19.97
N THR A 102 -4.12 -8.01 19.92
CA THR A 102 -3.31 -7.40 21.00
C THR A 102 -2.67 -6.06 20.62
N SER A 103 -2.97 -5.55 19.43
CA SER A 103 -2.36 -4.34 18.91
C SER A 103 -3.12 -3.08 19.33
N GLU A 104 -2.40 -1.96 19.36
CA GLU A 104 -3.03 -0.64 19.46
C GLU A 104 -3.52 -0.20 18.08
N LEU A 105 -4.72 0.38 18.02
CA LEU A 105 -5.22 0.96 16.79
C LEU A 105 -4.66 2.37 16.60
N LYS A 106 -4.13 2.61 15.42
CA LYS A 106 -3.64 3.91 14.97
C LYS A 106 -4.45 4.37 13.77
N SER A 107 -4.40 5.65 13.49
CA SER A 107 -4.98 6.20 12.27
C SER A 107 -4.04 7.19 11.61
N SER A 108 -4.02 7.20 10.26
CA SER A 108 -3.33 8.17 9.44
C SER A 108 -4.27 8.75 8.39
N ASN A 109 -3.93 9.93 7.86
CA ASN A 109 -4.65 10.53 6.74
C ASN A 109 -4.03 10.09 5.43
N SER A 110 -4.84 10.02 4.37
CA SER A 110 -4.33 10.11 3.01
C SER A 110 -3.77 11.52 2.73
N THR A 111 -2.89 11.62 1.76
CA THR A 111 -2.29 12.89 1.33
C THR A 111 -3.36 13.91 0.92
N ASN A 112 -4.38 13.47 0.20
CA ASN A 112 -5.48 14.34 -0.24
C ASN A 112 -6.52 14.64 0.85
N GLY A 113 -6.39 14.06 2.04
CA GLY A 113 -7.30 14.23 3.17
C GLY A 113 -8.69 13.61 3.02
N LEU A 114 -8.97 12.90 1.92
CA LEU A 114 -10.30 12.36 1.63
C LEU A 114 -10.63 11.11 2.43
N VAL A 115 -9.60 10.38 2.86
CA VAL A 115 -9.77 9.14 3.63
C VAL A 115 -8.85 9.09 4.84
N ARG A 116 -9.25 8.28 5.80
CA ARG A 116 -8.47 7.85 6.95
C ARG A 116 -8.21 6.37 6.88
N PHE A 117 -7.00 5.97 7.24
CA PHE A 117 -6.61 4.58 7.40
C PHE A 117 -6.59 4.25 8.88
N ILE A 118 -7.23 3.13 9.26
CA ILE A 118 -7.12 2.57 10.61
C ILE A 118 -6.32 1.27 10.47
N TYR A 119 -5.31 1.12 11.29
CA TYR A 119 -4.40 -0.03 11.25
C TYR A 119 -3.90 -0.38 12.64
N PRO A 120 -3.61 -1.67 12.88
CA PRO A 120 -3.01 -2.12 14.12
C PRO A 120 -1.50 -1.83 14.12
N GLN A 121 -0.99 -1.48 15.28
CA GLN A 121 0.43 -1.32 15.55
C GLN A 121 0.77 -2.03 16.86
N THR A 122 1.85 -2.80 16.87
CA THR A 122 2.27 -3.46 18.11
C THR A 122 2.76 -2.43 19.13
N LYS A 123 2.55 -2.72 20.42
CA LYS A 123 3.08 -1.86 21.49
C LYS A 123 4.59 -1.78 21.44
N ALA A 124 5.26 -2.87 21.04
CA ALA A 124 6.71 -2.93 20.91
C ALA A 124 7.23 -1.90 19.90
N ILE A 125 6.60 -1.79 18.70
CA ILE A 125 6.95 -0.75 17.72
C ILE A 125 6.76 0.65 18.31
N SER A 126 5.66 0.89 19.06
CA SER A 126 5.41 2.20 19.67
C SER A 126 6.49 2.56 20.70
N GLN A 127 6.96 1.58 21.48
CA GLN A 127 7.89 1.77 22.58
C GLN A 127 9.35 1.83 22.12
N LYS A 128 9.75 0.96 21.18
CA LYS A 128 11.14 0.83 20.74
C LYS A 128 11.54 1.86 19.69
N LEU A 129 10.57 2.27 18.86
CA LEU A 129 10.77 3.22 17.78
C LEU A 129 9.83 4.44 17.91
N PRO A 130 9.79 5.14 19.07
CA PRO A 130 8.82 6.21 19.30
C PRO A 130 9.05 7.42 18.38
N TRP A 131 10.27 7.62 17.94
CA TRP A 131 10.72 8.77 17.16
C TRP A 131 10.49 8.63 15.65
N ILE A 132 10.36 7.39 15.14
CA ILE A 132 10.15 7.17 13.71
C ILE A 132 8.68 7.35 13.33
N ASN A 133 8.40 8.00 12.20
CA ASN A 133 7.05 8.07 11.66
C ASN A 133 6.63 6.71 11.10
N LYS A 134 5.42 6.27 11.41
CA LYS A 134 4.86 4.97 10.98
C LYS A 134 3.68 5.20 10.07
N ILE A 135 3.68 4.48 8.94
CA ILE A 135 2.59 4.53 7.96
C ILE A 135 2.28 3.11 7.45
N PRO A 136 1.02 2.72 7.30
CA PRO A 136 0.72 1.47 6.64
C PRO A 136 1.01 1.57 5.13
N ALA A 137 1.59 0.54 4.55
CA ALA A 137 1.87 0.49 3.10
C ALA A 137 0.60 0.72 2.26
N TYR A 138 -0.55 0.28 2.78
CA TYR A 138 -1.85 0.49 2.15
C TYR A 138 -2.21 1.97 1.92
N ALA A 139 -1.75 2.88 2.80
CA ALA A 139 -1.96 4.32 2.64
C ALA A 139 -1.10 4.87 1.49
N LEU A 140 0.15 4.43 1.39
CA LEU A 140 1.04 4.84 0.29
C LEU A 140 0.51 4.33 -1.06
N LEU A 141 0.06 3.07 -1.09
CA LEU A 141 -0.54 2.49 -2.28
C LEU A 141 -1.78 3.27 -2.73
N TYR A 142 -2.66 3.62 -1.79
CA TYR A 142 -3.82 4.46 -2.07
C TYR A 142 -3.42 5.81 -2.69
N ASP A 143 -2.50 6.53 -2.06
CA ASP A 143 -2.09 7.86 -2.52
C ASP A 143 -1.51 7.79 -3.94
N ARG A 144 -0.70 6.75 -4.24
CA ARG A 144 -0.14 6.53 -5.56
C ARG A 144 -1.21 6.20 -6.62
N ILE A 145 -2.14 5.32 -6.27
CA ILE A 145 -3.26 4.95 -7.16
C ILE A 145 -4.13 6.16 -7.47
N ILE A 146 -4.46 6.98 -6.47
CA ILE A 146 -5.28 8.18 -6.68
C ILE A 146 -4.56 9.20 -7.56
N GLU A 147 -3.27 9.42 -7.35
CA GLU A 147 -2.47 10.30 -8.21
C GLU A 147 -2.50 9.83 -9.67
N TYR A 148 -2.34 8.53 -9.90
CA TYR A 148 -2.34 7.96 -11.24
C TYR A 148 -3.73 7.98 -11.88
N SER A 149 -4.77 7.64 -11.12
CA SER A 149 -6.15 7.49 -11.62
C SER A 149 -6.83 8.81 -11.98
N GLN A 150 -6.36 9.94 -11.47
CA GLN A 150 -6.97 11.26 -11.75
C GLN A 150 -6.95 11.66 -13.23
N GLN A 151 -6.14 11.00 -14.04
CA GLN A 151 -6.01 11.27 -15.48
C GLN A 151 -7.09 10.57 -16.33
N ASP A 152 -7.81 9.59 -15.78
CA ASP A 152 -8.83 8.82 -16.51
C ASP A 152 -10.12 8.71 -15.69
N PHE A 153 -11.22 9.19 -16.24
CA PHE A 153 -12.54 9.17 -15.59
C PHE A 153 -13.31 7.86 -15.76
N ASN A 154 -12.77 6.91 -16.52
CA ASN A 154 -13.34 5.58 -16.62
C ASN A 154 -13.05 4.79 -15.33
N LYS A 155 -13.80 3.72 -15.12
CA LYS A 155 -13.49 2.79 -14.04
C LYS A 155 -12.20 2.04 -14.35
N GLN A 156 -11.34 1.92 -13.34
CA GLN A 156 -10.04 1.25 -13.44
C GLN A 156 -9.85 0.32 -12.25
N ILE A 157 -9.20 -0.80 -12.49
CA ILE A 157 -8.84 -1.79 -11.47
C ILE A 157 -7.33 -1.70 -11.27
N TYR A 158 -6.91 -1.63 -10.01
CA TYR A 158 -5.51 -1.67 -9.61
C TYR A 158 -5.30 -2.87 -8.70
N VAL A 159 -4.32 -3.67 -9.05
CA VAL A 159 -3.98 -4.91 -8.34
C VAL A 159 -2.53 -4.83 -7.89
N HIS A 160 -2.31 -4.91 -6.60
CA HIS A 160 -0.98 -5.05 -6.02
C HIS A 160 -0.83 -6.47 -5.48
N LEU A 161 -0.12 -7.32 -6.23
CA LEU A 161 0.14 -8.70 -5.86
C LEU A 161 1.28 -8.80 -4.87
N PHE A 162 1.10 -9.66 -3.87
CA PHE A 162 2.07 -9.97 -2.85
C PHE A 162 1.97 -11.44 -2.42
N ALA A 163 2.99 -11.97 -1.79
CA ALA A 163 2.96 -13.35 -1.30
C ALA A 163 1.83 -13.55 -0.29
N GLY A 164 0.86 -14.42 -0.62
CA GLY A 164 -0.26 -14.79 0.25
C GLY A 164 -1.44 -13.83 0.26
N PHE A 165 -1.34 -12.65 -0.33
CA PHE A 165 -2.47 -11.72 -0.47
C PHE A 165 -2.29 -10.77 -1.66
N PHE A 166 -3.37 -10.09 -2.04
CA PHE A 166 -3.29 -8.94 -2.95
C PHE A 166 -4.21 -7.83 -2.50
N ASP A 167 -3.80 -6.61 -2.80
CA ASP A 167 -4.62 -5.43 -2.61
C ASP A 167 -5.34 -5.10 -3.92
N LEU A 168 -6.65 -4.91 -3.83
CA LEU A 168 -7.51 -4.56 -4.96
C LEU A 168 -8.12 -3.20 -4.72
N PHE A 169 -7.88 -2.27 -5.65
CA PHE A 169 -8.53 -0.97 -5.70
C PHE A 169 -9.31 -0.83 -6.99
N ILE A 170 -10.51 -0.30 -6.90
CA ILE A 170 -11.33 0.06 -8.06
C ILE A 170 -11.65 1.53 -7.93
N THR A 171 -11.27 2.29 -8.96
CA THR A 171 -11.43 3.75 -8.98
C THR A 171 -12.31 4.21 -10.13
N GLN A 172 -12.77 5.45 -10.02
CA GLN A 172 -13.31 6.23 -11.13
C GLN A 172 -12.82 7.67 -10.97
N GLY A 173 -11.83 8.06 -11.75
CA GLY A 173 -11.05 9.26 -11.46
C GLY A 173 -10.46 9.19 -10.05
N THR A 174 -10.55 10.26 -9.29
CA THR A 174 -10.05 10.31 -7.89
C THR A 174 -10.97 9.63 -6.86
N ARG A 175 -12.09 9.05 -7.30
CA ARG A 175 -13.03 8.38 -6.41
C ARG A 175 -12.68 6.91 -6.29
N ILE A 176 -12.45 6.44 -5.06
CA ILE A 176 -12.41 5.00 -4.75
C ILE A 176 -13.84 4.45 -4.72
N ILE A 177 -14.10 3.43 -5.51
CA ILE A 177 -15.36 2.65 -5.52
C ILE A 177 -15.23 1.48 -4.55
N MET A 178 -14.08 0.81 -4.58
CA MET A 178 -13.74 -0.32 -3.72
C MET A 178 -12.26 -0.29 -3.41
N ALA A 179 -11.90 -0.68 -2.19
CA ALA A 179 -10.53 -0.93 -1.77
C ALA A 179 -10.55 -2.04 -0.73
N ASN A 180 -9.91 -3.17 -1.03
CA ASN A 180 -9.90 -4.32 -0.14
C ASN A 180 -8.62 -5.14 -0.32
N ARG A 181 -8.27 -5.93 0.69
CA ARG A 181 -7.21 -6.93 0.67
C ARG A 181 -7.83 -8.32 0.68
N PHE A 182 -7.39 -9.17 -0.24
CA PHE A 182 -7.84 -10.54 -0.36
C PHE A 182 -6.68 -11.51 -0.16
N PRO A 183 -6.87 -12.60 0.57
CA PRO A 183 -5.90 -13.67 0.60
C PRO A 183 -5.92 -14.43 -0.72
N HIS A 184 -4.79 -15.05 -1.10
CA HIS A 184 -4.73 -16.05 -2.14
C HIS A 184 -3.67 -17.10 -1.80
N LEU A 185 -3.92 -18.34 -2.17
CA LEU A 185 -2.97 -19.45 -2.07
C LEU A 185 -2.42 -19.83 -3.46
N ASN A 186 -3.15 -19.49 -4.51
CA ASN A 186 -2.85 -19.83 -5.89
C ASN A 186 -3.51 -18.84 -6.85
N GLU A 187 -3.32 -19.04 -8.15
CA GLU A 187 -3.86 -18.20 -9.22
C GLU A 187 -5.39 -18.25 -9.30
N GLU A 188 -5.99 -19.41 -9.03
CA GLU A 188 -7.44 -19.59 -9.07
C GLU A 188 -8.14 -18.74 -8.00
N ASP A 189 -7.62 -18.72 -6.78
CA ASP A 189 -8.12 -17.87 -5.70
C ASP A 189 -8.06 -16.39 -6.10
N PHE A 190 -6.92 -15.97 -6.63
CA PHE A 190 -6.73 -14.60 -7.09
C PHE A 190 -7.74 -14.23 -8.17
N MET A 191 -7.85 -15.03 -9.24
CA MET A 191 -8.78 -14.78 -10.33
C MET A 191 -10.22 -14.76 -9.85
N TYR A 192 -10.58 -15.67 -8.94
CA TYR A 192 -11.91 -15.70 -8.34
C TYR A 192 -12.27 -14.37 -7.69
N TYR A 193 -11.44 -13.86 -6.77
CA TYR A 193 -11.74 -12.60 -6.10
C TYR A 193 -11.71 -11.39 -7.03
N LEU A 194 -10.78 -11.35 -7.98
CA LEU A 194 -10.67 -10.27 -8.95
C LEU A 194 -11.94 -10.17 -9.80
N PHE A 195 -12.35 -11.28 -10.42
CA PHE A 195 -13.52 -11.29 -11.29
C PHE A 195 -14.84 -11.20 -10.53
N TYR A 196 -14.92 -11.78 -9.33
CA TYR A 196 -16.08 -11.60 -8.46
C TYR A 196 -16.28 -10.12 -8.10
N ALA A 197 -15.23 -9.39 -7.74
CA ALA A 197 -15.32 -7.95 -7.47
C ALA A 197 -15.74 -7.16 -8.72
N ALA A 198 -15.19 -7.50 -9.89
CA ALA A 198 -15.57 -6.88 -11.16
C ALA A 198 -17.04 -7.12 -11.49
N GLU A 199 -17.54 -8.33 -11.32
CA GLU A 199 -18.94 -8.70 -11.55
C GLU A 199 -19.90 -7.96 -10.60
N GLN A 200 -19.59 -7.94 -9.29
CA GLN A 200 -20.40 -7.23 -8.30
C GLN A 200 -20.55 -5.73 -8.61
N LEU A 201 -19.54 -5.13 -9.21
CA LEU A 201 -19.54 -3.72 -9.60
C LEU A 201 -19.97 -3.50 -11.06
N GLN A 202 -20.45 -4.56 -11.74
CA GLN A 202 -20.95 -4.54 -13.12
C GLN A 202 -19.90 -3.92 -14.08
N LEU A 203 -18.64 -4.31 -13.91
CA LEU A 203 -17.55 -3.89 -14.78
C LEU A 203 -17.53 -4.81 -16.00
N SER A 204 -17.69 -4.23 -17.19
CA SER A 204 -17.61 -5.02 -18.42
C SER A 204 -16.14 -5.19 -18.85
N GLU A 205 -15.80 -6.38 -19.32
CA GLU A 205 -14.45 -6.76 -19.78
C GLU A 205 -13.88 -5.77 -20.83
N ASN A 206 -14.71 -5.20 -21.67
CA ASN A 206 -14.28 -4.31 -22.75
C ASN A 206 -14.13 -2.83 -22.36
N SER A 207 -14.44 -2.45 -21.12
CA SER A 207 -14.46 -1.04 -20.70
C SER A 207 -13.58 -0.74 -19.50
N VAL A 208 -12.93 -1.74 -18.95
CA VAL A 208 -12.13 -1.62 -17.72
C VAL A 208 -10.68 -1.94 -18.02
N LYS A 209 -9.77 -1.05 -17.63
CA LYS A 209 -8.34 -1.29 -17.62
C LYS A 209 -7.94 -1.90 -16.29
N ILE A 210 -7.05 -2.87 -16.33
CA ILE A 210 -6.46 -3.47 -15.14
C ILE A 210 -4.98 -3.07 -15.08
N TYR A 211 -4.59 -2.45 -13.98
CA TYR A 211 -3.22 -2.05 -13.70
C TYR A 211 -2.64 -2.94 -12.62
N PHE A 212 -1.52 -3.56 -12.92
CA PHE A 212 -0.76 -4.34 -11.95
C PHE A 212 0.36 -3.51 -11.35
N LEU A 213 0.59 -3.68 -10.06
CA LEU A 213 1.68 -3.09 -9.28
C LEU A 213 2.42 -4.21 -8.57
N GLY A 214 3.71 -4.01 -8.33
CA GLY A 214 4.58 -4.98 -7.67
C GLY A 214 5.49 -5.71 -8.65
N GLU A 215 6.00 -6.85 -8.23
CA GLU A 215 7.01 -7.60 -8.96
C GLU A 215 6.37 -8.44 -10.08
N PHE A 216 6.88 -8.28 -11.31
CA PHE A 216 6.34 -9.00 -12.47
C PHE A 216 6.74 -10.48 -12.46
N ASP A 217 8.01 -10.78 -12.27
CA ASP A 217 8.54 -12.13 -12.50
C ASP A 217 7.96 -13.16 -11.52
N SER A 218 7.79 -12.78 -10.26
CA SER A 218 7.23 -13.67 -9.22
C SER A 218 5.76 -14.01 -9.45
N PHE A 219 5.04 -13.18 -10.22
CA PHE A 219 3.59 -13.34 -10.46
C PHE A 219 3.24 -13.44 -11.94
N ALA A 220 4.20 -13.81 -12.79
CA ALA A 220 3.98 -13.89 -14.24
C ALA A 220 2.79 -14.77 -14.64
N SER A 221 2.59 -15.90 -13.97
CA SER A 221 1.47 -16.81 -14.23
C SER A 221 0.11 -16.19 -13.89
N TYR A 222 0.03 -15.35 -12.84
CA TYR A 222 -1.17 -14.62 -12.47
C TYR A 222 -1.59 -13.62 -13.57
N TYR A 223 -0.62 -12.92 -14.14
CA TYR A 223 -0.86 -11.98 -15.25
C TYR A 223 -1.31 -12.71 -16.51
N GLU A 224 -0.68 -13.82 -16.85
CA GLU A 224 -1.09 -14.65 -18.00
C GLU A 224 -2.49 -15.25 -17.79
N GLY A 225 -2.84 -15.65 -16.57
CA GLY A 225 -4.18 -16.09 -16.22
C GLY A 225 -5.22 -15.01 -16.52
N VAL A 226 -5.01 -13.78 -16.06
CA VAL A 226 -5.94 -12.66 -16.31
C VAL A 226 -6.01 -12.29 -17.77
N LYS A 227 -4.90 -12.35 -18.52
CA LYS A 227 -4.83 -12.03 -19.94
C LYS A 227 -5.75 -12.90 -20.82
N ASN A 228 -6.05 -14.11 -20.39
CA ASN A 228 -6.99 -14.98 -21.09
C ASN A 228 -8.43 -14.46 -21.05
N PHE A 229 -8.77 -13.59 -20.10
CA PHE A 229 -10.11 -13.05 -19.88
C PHE A 229 -10.20 -11.55 -20.16
N GLN A 230 -9.10 -10.82 -20.03
CA GLN A 230 -9.05 -9.37 -20.19
C GLN A 230 -7.82 -8.96 -20.98
N ASN A 231 -8.03 -8.21 -22.08
CA ASN A 231 -6.94 -7.81 -22.97
C ASN A 231 -6.30 -6.45 -22.61
N ASP A 232 -7.00 -5.59 -21.86
CA ASP A 232 -6.52 -4.25 -21.53
C ASP A 232 -5.78 -4.27 -20.19
N LEU A 233 -4.62 -4.93 -20.18
CA LEU A 233 -3.74 -5.07 -19.01
C LEU A 233 -2.56 -4.11 -19.12
N HIS A 234 -2.28 -3.43 -18.03
CA HIS A 234 -1.19 -2.49 -17.89
C HIS A 234 -0.36 -2.82 -16.66
N PHE A 235 0.91 -2.44 -16.72
CA PHE A 235 1.79 -2.45 -15.55
C PHE A 235 2.09 -1.00 -15.20
N MET A 236 1.89 -0.65 -13.94
CA MET A 236 2.37 0.64 -13.47
C MET A 236 3.89 0.55 -13.40
N GLU A 237 4.55 1.33 -14.27
CA GLU A 237 6.00 1.42 -14.24
C GLU A 237 6.43 1.99 -12.89
N THR A 238 7.15 1.18 -12.15
CA THR A 238 7.97 1.66 -11.07
C THR A 238 9.31 2.04 -11.72
N SER A 239 9.76 3.27 -11.58
CA SER A 239 11.01 3.75 -12.17
C SER A 239 12.28 3.06 -11.63
N VAL A 240 12.11 1.94 -10.96
CA VAL A 240 13.18 1.16 -10.31
C VAL A 240 13.43 -0.13 -11.07
N SER A 241 13.92 0.01 -12.30
CA SER A 241 14.22 -1.12 -13.21
C SER A 241 15.50 -1.90 -12.91
N HIS A 242 16.15 -1.76 -11.77
CA HIS A 242 17.48 -2.34 -11.53
C HIS A 242 17.71 -2.92 -10.13
N LEU A 243 16.68 -3.48 -9.48
CA LEU A 243 16.95 -4.28 -8.28
C LEU A 243 17.25 -5.72 -8.67
N PRO A 244 18.29 -6.35 -8.11
CA PRO A 244 18.45 -7.79 -8.23
C PRO A 244 17.23 -8.45 -7.63
N ILE A 245 16.60 -9.29 -8.44
CA ILE A 245 15.39 -10.05 -8.14
C ILE A 245 15.73 -11.04 -7.02
N SER A 246 15.45 -10.69 -5.82
CA SER A 246 15.24 -11.61 -4.73
C SER A 246 13.85 -11.35 -4.21
N GLN A 247 13.18 -12.29 -3.61
CA GLN A 247 11.79 -12.31 -3.14
C GLN A 247 11.25 -11.05 -2.40
N ASP A 248 11.90 -9.92 -2.61
CA ASP A 248 11.67 -8.68 -1.90
C ASP A 248 10.59 -7.85 -2.59
N PRO A 249 9.59 -7.39 -1.86
CA PRO A 249 8.59 -6.47 -2.42
C PRO A 249 9.30 -5.21 -2.89
N VAL A 250 9.23 -4.93 -4.18
CA VAL A 250 9.71 -3.66 -4.71
C VAL A 250 8.83 -2.56 -4.16
N PRO A 251 9.37 -1.59 -3.40
CA PRO A 251 8.57 -0.51 -2.89
C PRO A 251 8.02 0.32 -4.06
N PHE A 252 6.72 0.19 -4.33
CA PHE A 252 6.03 0.92 -5.40
C PHE A 252 6.07 2.45 -5.22
N TRP A 253 6.44 2.93 -4.05
CA TRP A 253 6.55 4.36 -3.73
C TRP A 253 7.91 4.99 -4.04
N ASN A 254 8.91 4.21 -4.39
CA ASN A 254 10.22 4.71 -4.81
C ASN A 254 10.34 4.85 -6.34
N ALA A 255 9.21 4.92 -7.03
CA ALA A 255 9.13 5.09 -8.47
C ALA A 255 9.00 6.58 -8.84
#